data_1ff3a27169ee507a6a47ce140a65e2b6
#
_entry.id   1ff3a27169ee507a6a47ce140a65e2b6
#
_cell.length_a   1.000
_cell.length_b   1.000
_cell.length_c   1.000
_cell.angle_alpha   90.00
_cell.angle_beta   90.00
_cell.angle_gamma   90.00
#
_symmetry.space_group_name_H-M   'P 1'
#
loop_
_entity.id
_entity.type
_entity.pdbx_description
1 polymer ?
#
loop_
_entity_poly.entity_id
_entity_poly.type
_entity_poly.pdbx_seq_one_letter_code
_entity_poly.pdbx_strand_id
1 'polypeptide(L)'
;MKRMREKGLKLTPQRLAIIDVLIEKNLTHPSARVIYLEAKRRTREVSLSTVYLTLNELSKHGIIKMLEFDKMENRYEGNVTDHINLVCKECHDIIDYRAPILVDSKEVIRKARFWVTDTRLEYYGYCQKCRKKLSLRSIY
;
A
#
# COMPACT_ATOMS: atom_id res chain seq x y z
N MET A 1 15.68 0.35 5.03
CA MET A 1 16.66 0.68 6.09
C MET A 1 17.44 1.95 5.77
N LYS A 2 18.18 2.03 4.63
CA LYS A 2 18.97 3.22 4.25
C LYS A 2 18.12 4.50 4.18
N ARG A 3 16.99 4.48 3.45
CA ARG A 3 16.05 5.61 3.33
C ARG A 3 15.54 6.14 4.67
N MET A 4 15.38 5.28 5.67
CA MET A 4 14.88 5.68 6.99
C MET A 4 15.93 6.45 7.78
N ARG A 5 17.19 5.99 7.74
CA ARG A 5 18.31 6.70 8.38
C ARG A 5 18.53 8.07 7.74
N GLU A 6 18.45 8.15 6.41
CA GLU A 6 18.56 9.42 5.66
C GLU A 6 17.45 10.41 6.03
N LYS A 7 16.28 9.91 6.46
CA LYS A 7 15.12 10.72 6.93
C LYS A 7 15.12 10.95 8.45
N GLY A 8 16.17 10.57 9.16
CA GLY A 8 16.31 10.79 10.61
C GLY A 8 15.36 9.95 11.48
N LEU A 9 14.75 8.88 10.95
CA LEU A 9 13.83 8.04 11.68
C LEU A 9 14.58 7.10 12.63
N LYS A 10 14.28 7.17 13.91
CA LYS A 10 14.83 6.23 14.91
C LYS A 10 14.33 4.82 14.66
N LEU A 11 15.26 3.87 14.59
CA LEU A 11 14.97 2.44 14.45
C LEU A 11 14.87 1.80 15.82
N THR A 12 13.66 1.75 16.36
CA THR A 12 13.38 0.99 17.60
C THR A 12 13.05 -0.47 17.26
N PRO A 13 13.17 -1.44 18.20
CA PRO A 13 12.79 -2.83 17.95
C PRO A 13 11.37 -2.99 17.42
N GLN A 14 10.41 -2.20 17.95
CA GLN A 14 9.02 -2.20 17.50
C GLN A 14 8.89 -1.75 16.05
N ARG A 15 9.58 -0.66 15.66
CA ARG A 15 9.58 -0.17 14.28
C ARG A 15 10.23 -1.15 13.32
N LEU A 16 11.31 -1.79 13.73
CA LEU A 16 11.96 -2.83 12.93
C LEU A 16 11.01 -3.99 12.66
N ALA A 17 10.31 -4.48 13.68
CA ALA A 17 9.33 -5.55 13.50
C ALA A 17 8.19 -5.17 12.54
N ILE A 18 7.70 -3.93 12.60
CA ILE A 18 6.68 -3.40 11.66
C ILE A 18 7.21 -3.35 10.24
N ILE A 19 8.44 -2.89 10.05
CA ILE A 19 9.08 -2.75 8.74
C ILE A 19 9.34 -4.12 8.12
N ASP A 20 9.82 -5.07 8.91
CA ASP A 20 10.06 -6.44 8.44
C ASP A 20 8.77 -7.08 7.92
N VAL A 21 7.64 -6.87 8.63
CA VAL A 21 6.32 -7.32 8.15
C VAL A 21 5.94 -6.64 6.85
N LEU A 22 6.15 -5.33 6.72
CA LEU A 22 5.87 -4.59 5.48
C LEU A 22 6.68 -5.12 4.30
N ILE A 23 7.96 -5.44 4.51
CA ILE A 23 8.83 -5.99 3.47
C ILE A 23 8.33 -7.38 3.03
N GLU A 24 8.04 -8.26 3.99
CA GLU A 24 7.59 -9.62 3.70
C GLU A 24 6.21 -9.66 3.03
N LYS A 25 5.32 -8.77 3.44
CA LYS A 25 3.93 -8.72 2.94
C LYS A 25 3.70 -7.66 1.86
N ASN A 26 4.76 -7.13 1.27
CA ASN A 26 4.69 -6.03 0.29
C ASN A 26 3.70 -6.29 -0.86
N LEU A 27 3.64 -7.53 -1.37
CA LEU A 27 2.76 -7.92 -2.48
C LEU A 27 1.30 -8.17 -2.06
N THR A 28 0.98 -8.15 -0.76
CA THR A 28 -0.37 -8.46 -0.26
C THR A 28 -1.12 -7.23 0.25
N HIS A 29 -0.51 -6.06 0.19
CA HIS A 29 -1.09 -4.80 0.66
C HIS A 29 -1.74 -4.95 2.05
N PRO A 30 -0.96 -5.23 3.11
CA PRO A 30 -1.49 -5.52 4.43
C PRO A 30 -2.20 -4.30 5.04
N SER A 31 -3.26 -4.53 5.82
CA SER A 31 -3.84 -3.49 6.69
C SER A 31 -2.99 -3.29 7.95
N ALA A 32 -3.20 -2.18 8.66
CA ALA A 32 -2.52 -1.91 9.93
C ALA A 32 -2.75 -3.04 10.96
N ARG A 33 -3.95 -3.62 10.95
CA ARG A 33 -4.30 -4.74 11.83
C ARG A 33 -3.48 -6.00 11.51
N VAL A 34 -3.33 -6.34 10.24
CA VAL A 34 -2.49 -7.48 9.80
C VAL A 34 -1.04 -7.24 10.20
N ILE A 35 -0.53 -6.04 9.96
CA ILE A 35 0.84 -5.66 10.34
C ILE A 35 1.03 -5.77 11.86
N TYR A 36 0.06 -5.29 12.65
CA TYR A 36 0.08 -5.40 14.10
C TYR A 36 0.18 -6.85 14.59
N LEU A 37 -0.71 -7.72 14.09
CA LEU A 37 -0.74 -9.13 14.50
C LEU A 37 0.57 -9.86 14.20
N GLU A 38 1.15 -9.61 13.02
CA GLU A 38 2.42 -10.22 12.63
C GLU A 38 3.62 -9.62 13.40
N ALA A 39 3.66 -8.32 13.60
CA ALA A 39 4.72 -7.65 14.36
C ALA A 39 4.70 -8.06 15.84
N LYS A 40 3.51 -8.24 16.42
CA LYS A 40 3.34 -8.69 17.81
C LYS A 40 3.85 -10.11 18.07
N ARG A 41 3.87 -10.96 17.06
CA ARG A 41 4.51 -12.30 17.14
C ARG A 41 6.03 -12.20 17.27
N ARG A 42 6.64 -11.12 16.78
CA ARG A 42 8.09 -10.90 16.81
C ARG A 42 8.54 -10.16 18.07
N THR A 43 7.73 -9.24 18.54
CA THR A 43 7.99 -8.50 19.78
C THR A 43 6.68 -8.16 20.49
N ARG A 44 6.61 -8.51 21.78
CA ARG A 44 5.40 -8.30 22.59
C ARG A 44 5.09 -6.83 22.89
N GLU A 45 6.08 -5.97 22.74
CA GLU A 45 5.98 -4.54 23.07
C GLU A 45 5.25 -3.71 21.99
N VAL A 46 4.97 -4.27 20.81
CA VAL A 46 4.23 -3.55 19.76
C VAL A 46 2.77 -3.38 20.16
N SER A 47 2.31 -2.13 20.15
CA SER A 47 0.89 -1.78 20.25
C SER A 47 0.32 -1.37 18.90
N LEU A 48 -1.01 -1.43 18.76
CA LEU A 48 -1.68 -0.98 17.54
C LEU A 48 -1.44 0.53 17.28
N SER A 49 -1.39 1.33 18.34
CA SER A 49 -1.05 2.76 18.25
C SER A 49 0.37 2.97 17.70
N THR A 50 1.34 2.17 18.14
CA THR A 50 2.71 2.21 17.62
C THR A 50 2.74 1.87 16.13
N VAL A 51 1.93 0.91 15.69
CA VAL A 51 1.80 0.55 14.27
C VAL A 51 1.29 1.75 13.47
N TYR A 52 0.17 2.36 13.87
CA TYR A 52 -0.38 3.52 13.16
C TYR A 52 0.59 4.70 13.11
N LEU A 53 1.25 5.04 14.23
CA LEU A 53 2.24 6.11 14.26
C LEU A 53 3.41 5.83 13.31
N THR A 54 3.91 4.59 13.30
CA THR A 54 5.01 4.19 12.41
C THR A 54 4.59 4.24 10.94
N LEU A 55 3.41 3.71 10.60
CA LEU A 55 2.90 3.72 9.23
C LEU A 55 2.67 5.14 8.73
N ASN A 56 2.12 6.03 9.56
CA ASN A 56 1.92 7.43 9.21
C ASN A 56 3.25 8.16 8.97
N GLU A 57 4.26 7.93 9.81
CA GLU A 57 5.60 8.49 9.60
C GLU A 57 6.24 7.97 8.29
N LEU A 58 6.19 6.67 8.05
CA LEU A 58 6.74 6.08 6.84
C LEU A 58 6.05 6.61 5.57
N SER A 59 4.73 6.74 5.63
CA SER A 59 3.93 7.30 4.54
C SER A 59 4.24 8.77 4.29
N LYS A 60 4.30 9.59 5.35
CA LYS A 60 4.66 11.02 5.29
C LYS A 60 6.04 11.25 4.66
N HIS A 61 6.97 10.34 4.88
CA HIS A 61 8.31 10.40 4.29
C HIS A 61 8.42 9.73 2.91
N GLY A 62 7.31 9.27 2.32
CA GLY A 62 7.28 8.62 1.02
C GLY A 62 8.04 7.29 0.96
N ILE A 63 8.21 6.63 2.11
CA ILE A 63 8.87 5.31 2.20
C ILE A 63 7.89 4.21 1.83
N ILE A 64 6.62 4.39 2.17
CA ILE A 64 5.48 3.54 1.80
C ILE A 64 4.35 4.40 1.26
N LYS A 65 3.41 3.79 0.55
CA LYS A 65 2.12 4.40 0.20
C LYS A 65 1.01 3.84 1.10
N MET A 66 0.07 4.71 1.47
CA MET A 66 -1.18 4.32 2.10
C MET A 66 -2.29 4.41 1.05
N LEU A 67 -3.00 3.30 0.85
CA LEU A 67 -4.18 3.23 0.01
C LEU A 67 -5.41 3.40 0.89
N GLU A 68 -6.08 4.54 0.78
CA GLU A 68 -7.26 4.87 1.56
C GLU A 68 -8.52 4.41 0.84
N PHE A 69 -9.45 3.81 1.59
CA PHE A 69 -10.73 3.31 1.08
C PHE A 69 -11.88 3.72 1.99
N ASP A 70 -13.00 4.13 1.40
CA ASP A 70 -14.17 4.59 2.16
C ASP A 70 -14.90 3.45 2.91
N LYS A 71 -14.84 2.22 2.39
CA LYS A 71 -15.65 1.09 2.88
C LYS A 71 -14.85 -0.12 3.33
N MET A 72 -13.54 -0.02 3.38
CA MET A 72 -12.66 -1.10 3.86
C MET A 72 -11.45 -0.50 4.56
N GLU A 73 -10.71 -1.33 5.30
CA GLU A 73 -9.48 -0.90 5.98
C GLU A 73 -8.46 -0.35 4.99
N ASN A 74 -7.78 0.72 5.37
CA ASN A 74 -6.64 1.23 4.62
C ASN A 74 -5.56 0.15 4.47
N ARG A 75 -4.91 0.16 3.33
CA ARG A 75 -3.84 -0.78 3.00
C ARG A 75 -2.52 -0.05 2.83
N TYR A 76 -1.44 -0.76 2.99
CA TYR A 76 -0.09 -0.19 2.94
C TYR A 76 0.76 -0.97 1.95
N GLU A 77 1.55 -0.25 1.16
CA GLU A 77 2.45 -0.83 0.17
C GLU A 77 3.82 -0.15 0.19
N GLY A 78 4.86 -0.95 -0.01
CA GLY A 78 6.24 -0.46 -0.16
C GLY A 78 6.61 -0.10 -1.59
N ASN A 79 5.76 -0.43 -2.56
CA ASN A 79 5.96 -0.06 -3.96
C ASN A 79 5.48 1.39 -4.18
N VAL A 80 6.41 2.32 -4.13
CA VAL A 80 6.12 3.76 -4.31
C VAL A 80 6.23 4.23 -5.77
N THR A 81 6.56 3.32 -6.71
CA THR A 81 6.55 3.63 -8.14
C THR A 81 5.13 3.59 -8.69
N ASP A 82 4.88 4.33 -9.77
CA ASP A 82 3.55 4.36 -10.38
C ASP A 82 3.20 2.98 -10.98
N HIS A 83 2.05 2.47 -10.59
CA HIS A 83 1.46 1.21 -11.04
C HIS A 83 -0.06 1.29 -10.88
N ILE A 84 -0.76 0.29 -11.39
CA ILE A 84 -2.22 0.18 -11.29
C ILE A 84 -2.55 -0.83 -10.20
N ASN A 85 -3.40 -0.44 -9.25
CA ASN A 85 -3.96 -1.34 -8.26
C ASN A 85 -5.27 -1.92 -8.75
N LEU A 86 -5.36 -3.26 -8.85
CA LEU A 86 -6.59 -3.97 -9.17
C LEU A 86 -7.27 -4.37 -7.86
N VAL A 87 -8.38 -3.74 -7.53
CA VAL A 87 -9.10 -3.92 -6.26
C VAL A 87 -10.32 -4.81 -6.46
N CYS A 88 -10.34 -5.96 -5.80
CA CYS A 88 -11.49 -6.85 -5.84
C CYS A 88 -12.60 -6.36 -4.92
N LYS A 89 -13.81 -6.15 -5.46
CA LYS A 89 -14.99 -5.69 -4.70
C LYS A 89 -15.55 -6.74 -3.76
N GLU A 90 -15.22 -8.02 -3.96
CA GLU A 90 -15.74 -9.13 -3.17
C GLU A 90 -14.81 -9.52 -2.03
N CYS A 91 -13.55 -9.87 -2.33
CA CYS A 91 -12.60 -10.33 -1.30
C CYS A 91 -11.66 -9.23 -0.81
N HIS A 92 -11.72 -8.03 -1.40
CA HIS A 92 -10.88 -6.89 -1.07
C HIS A 92 -9.37 -7.12 -1.25
N ASP A 93 -8.99 -8.16 -2.02
CA ASP A 93 -7.61 -8.34 -2.44
C ASP A 93 -7.20 -7.22 -3.40
N ILE A 94 -5.96 -6.80 -3.28
CA ILE A 94 -5.34 -5.81 -4.15
C ILE A 94 -4.17 -6.48 -4.88
N ILE A 95 -4.12 -6.32 -6.19
CA ILE A 95 -3.10 -6.90 -7.06
C ILE A 95 -2.43 -5.77 -7.84
N ASP A 96 -1.10 -5.69 -7.76
CA ASP A 96 -0.31 -4.77 -8.57
C ASP A 96 -0.36 -5.20 -10.04
N TYR A 97 -0.70 -4.27 -10.90
CA TYR A 97 -0.63 -4.45 -12.34
C TYR A 97 0.31 -3.41 -12.96
N ARG A 98 1.32 -3.90 -13.65
CA ARG A 98 2.28 -3.04 -14.34
C ARG A 98 1.88 -2.91 -15.79
N ALA A 99 1.55 -1.71 -16.20
CA ALA A 99 1.30 -1.35 -17.59
C ALA A 99 1.94 0.01 -17.90
N PRO A 100 2.21 0.31 -19.16
CA PRO A 100 2.59 1.66 -19.55
C PRO A 100 1.49 2.64 -19.14
N ILE A 101 1.87 3.68 -18.40
CA ILE A 101 0.95 4.75 -18.04
C ILE A 101 1.01 5.78 -19.15
N LEU A 102 -0.10 5.96 -19.85
CA LEU A 102 -0.19 6.84 -21.02
C LEU A 102 -0.07 8.33 -20.66
N VAL A 103 -0.41 8.70 -19.42
CA VAL A 103 -0.30 10.09 -18.95
C VAL A 103 0.77 10.15 -17.88
N ASP A 104 1.90 10.73 -18.22
CA ASP A 104 2.99 10.98 -17.29
C ASP A 104 2.70 12.23 -16.44
N SER A 105 2.95 12.15 -15.14
CA SER A 105 2.86 13.29 -14.21
C SER A 105 3.69 14.49 -14.68
N LYS A 106 4.85 14.26 -15.31
CA LYS A 106 5.69 15.32 -15.89
C LYS A 106 4.98 16.05 -17.03
N GLU A 107 4.19 15.35 -17.83
CA GLU A 107 3.38 15.96 -18.88
C GLU A 107 2.29 16.86 -18.30
N VAL A 108 1.64 16.41 -17.23
CA VAL A 108 0.64 17.20 -16.50
C VAL A 108 1.27 18.48 -15.94
N ILE A 109 2.42 18.38 -15.29
CA ILE A 109 3.16 19.54 -14.76
C ILE A 109 3.46 20.52 -15.88
N ARG A 110 3.97 20.06 -17.01
CA ARG A 110 4.37 20.91 -18.14
C ARG A 110 3.20 21.58 -18.83
N LYS A 111 2.11 20.81 -19.12
CA LYS A 111 0.96 21.32 -19.87
C LYS A 111 -0.04 22.10 -19.04
N ALA A 112 -0.34 21.60 -17.84
CA ALA A 112 -1.33 22.20 -16.96
C ALA A 112 -0.73 23.15 -15.92
N ARG A 113 0.59 23.27 -15.83
CA ARG A 113 1.32 24.02 -14.78
C ARG A 113 0.88 23.59 -13.37
N PHE A 114 0.53 22.33 -13.21
CA PHE A 114 0.02 21.75 -11.97
C PHE A 114 1.08 20.89 -11.30
N TRP A 115 1.42 21.19 -10.05
CA TRP A 115 2.43 20.44 -9.30
C TRP A 115 1.84 19.12 -8.78
N VAL A 116 2.16 18.02 -9.45
CA VAL A 116 1.74 16.68 -9.02
C VAL A 116 2.63 16.21 -7.87
N THR A 117 2.02 15.91 -6.73
CA THR A 117 2.72 15.40 -5.53
C THR A 117 2.56 13.90 -5.35
N ASP A 118 1.49 13.31 -5.86
CA ASP A 118 1.18 11.88 -5.79
C ASP A 118 0.26 11.47 -6.93
N THR A 119 0.26 10.16 -7.25
CA THR A 119 -0.58 9.56 -8.28
C THR A 119 -1.19 8.29 -7.74
N ARG A 120 -2.49 8.10 -7.96
CA ARG A 120 -3.23 6.90 -7.59
C ARG A 120 -4.02 6.39 -8.78
N LEU A 121 -3.74 5.16 -9.19
CA LEU A 121 -4.40 4.49 -10.32
C LEU A 121 -5.04 3.19 -9.84
N GLU A 122 -6.34 3.05 -9.98
CA GLU A 122 -7.09 1.90 -9.48
C GLU A 122 -8.15 1.45 -10.47
N TYR A 123 -8.27 0.12 -10.62
CA TYR A 123 -9.42 -0.52 -11.23
C TYR A 123 -10.17 -1.36 -10.21
N TYR A 124 -11.47 -1.21 -10.17
CA TYR A 124 -12.37 -1.94 -9.29
C TYR A 124 -13.14 -2.99 -10.07
N GLY A 125 -13.11 -4.23 -9.61
CA GLY A 125 -13.75 -5.36 -10.28
C GLY A 125 -13.80 -6.61 -9.42
N TYR A 126 -13.65 -7.76 -10.05
CA TYR A 126 -13.64 -9.06 -9.37
C TYR A 126 -12.42 -9.85 -9.79
N CYS A 127 -11.64 -10.35 -8.83
CA CYS A 127 -10.52 -11.24 -9.12
C CYS A 127 -11.00 -12.56 -9.70
N GLN A 128 -10.11 -13.31 -10.31
CA GLN A 128 -10.44 -14.57 -10.98
C GLN A 128 -11.19 -15.56 -10.07
N LYS A 129 -10.79 -15.65 -8.79
CA LYS A 129 -11.45 -16.53 -7.80
C LYS A 129 -12.89 -16.11 -7.53
N CYS A 130 -13.10 -14.81 -7.25
CA CYS A 130 -14.43 -14.29 -6.93
C CYS A 130 -15.33 -14.28 -8.16
N ARG A 131 -14.82 -14.00 -9.34
CA ARG A 131 -15.59 -14.06 -10.59
C ARG A 131 -16.14 -15.45 -10.86
N LYS A 132 -15.33 -16.51 -10.63
CA LYS A 132 -15.80 -17.91 -10.74
C LYS A 132 -16.86 -18.22 -9.70
N LYS A 133 -16.64 -17.83 -8.44
CA LYS A 133 -17.60 -18.06 -7.33
C LYS A 133 -18.94 -17.37 -7.57
N LEU A 134 -18.93 -16.17 -8.10
CA LEU A 134 -20.13 -15.39 -8.40
C LEU A 134 -20.77 -15.75 -9.75
N SER A 135 -20.25 -16.77 -10.45
CA SER A 135 -20.72 -17.19 -11.79
C SER A 135 -20.80 -16.04 -12.80
N LEU A 136 -19.97 -15.03 -12.65
CA LEU A 136 -19.91 -13.90 -13.55
C LEU A 136 -19.31 -14.33 -14.90
N ARG A 137 -20.06 -14.12 -15.98
CA ARG A 137 -19.60 -14.40 -17.34
C ARG A 137 -18.46 -13.46 -17.71
N SER A 138 -17.56 -13.94 -18.58
CA SER A 138 -16.55 -13.08 -19.20
C SER A 138 -17.24 -12.01 -20.05
N ILE A 139 -16.81 -10.77 -19.91
CA ILE A 139 -17.30 -9.65 -20.74
C ILE A 139 -16.54 -9.61 -22.07
N TYR A 140 -15.47 -10.40 -22.19
CA TYR A 140 -14.61 -10.49 -23.38
C TYR A 140 -14.43 -11.94 -23.81
#